data_9cbed75cf70da67bb88c5262146d6f51
#
_entry.id   9cbed75cf70da67bb88c5262146d6f51
#
_cell.length_a   1.000
_cell.length_b   1.000
_cell.length_c   1.000
_cell.angle_alpha   90.00
_cell.angle_beta   90.00
_cell.angle_gamma   90.00
#
_symmetry.space_group_name_H-M   'P 1'
#
loop_
_entity.id
_entity.type
_entity.pdbx_description
1 polymer ?
#
loop_
_entity_poly.entity_id
_entity_poly.type
_entity_poly.pdbx_seq_one_letter_code
_entity_poly.pdbx_strand_id
1 'polypeptide(L)'
;MDRSQVKEIVDREIEPLMKRLGIDHWKVMVSYDPERIDGDGQIKHGECTRLVDYNSAHISLNPESFEDEPGVLKTLRHELFHVVLSPFDLYSSTVDRALDSPGPVREILDRVWTHSCEKAVINLERMFVNMSYAD
;
A
#
# COMPACT_ATOMS: atom_id res chain seq x y z
N MET A 1 19.05 1.93 -4.27
CA MET A 1 18.87 2.68 -5.55
C MET A 1 18.70 4.16 -5.24
N ASP A 2 19.07 5.01 -6.16
CA ASP A 2 18.80 6.43 -5.98
C ASP A 2 17.37 6.80 -6.38
N ARG A 3 16.97 8.01 -6.01
CA ARG A 3 15.62 8.52 -6.24
C ARG A 3 15.23 8.52 -7.73
N SER A 4 16.15 8.92 -8.60
CA SER A 4 15.90 9.00 -10.04
C SER A 4 15.63 7.63 -10.65
N GLN A 5 16.38 6.62 -10.24
CA GLN A 5 16.19 5.25 -10.70
C GLN A 5 14.83 4.70 -10.29
N VAL A 6 14.45 4.87 -9.02
CA VAL A 6 13.16 4.41 -8.51
C VAL A 6 12.01 5.14 -9.20
N LYS A 7 12.13 6.47 -9.35
CA LYS A 7 11.11 7.28 -10.03
C LYS A 7 10.89 6.85 -11.47
N GLU A 8 11.96 6.56 -12.22
CA GLU A 8 11.86 6.09 -13.59
C GLU A 8 11.08 4.78 -13.69
N ILE A 9 11.36 3.83 -12.79
CA ILE A 9 10.64 2.55 -12.75
C ILE A 9 9.16 2.78 -12.45
N VAL A 10 8.85 3.58 -11.43
CA VAL A 10 7.48 3.88 -11.05
C VAL A 10 6.72 4.59 -12.16
N ASP A 11 7.30 5.62 -12.76
CA ASP A 11 6.64 6.38 -13.83
C ASP A 11 6.31 5.49 -15.05
N ARG A 12 7.14 4.51 -15.32
CA ARG A 12 6.90 3.56 -16.42
C ARG A 12 5.81 2.55 -16.11
N GLU A 13 5.72 2.08 -14.86
CA GLU A 13 4.93 0.90 -14.51
C GLU A 13 3.60 1.20 -13.82
N ILE A 14 3.44 2.39 -13.22
CA ILE A 14 2.28 2.64 -12.36
C ILE A 14 0.93 2.66 -13.11
N GLU A 15 0.86 3.32 -14.25
CA GLU A 15 -0.40 3.41 -15.01
C GLU A 15 -0.87 2.06 -15.53
N PRO A 16 -0.03 1.27 -16.21
CA PRO A 16 -0.42 -0.09 -16.62
C PRO A 16 -0.85 -0.95 -15.44
N LEU A 17 -0.16 -0.85 -14.32
CA LEU A 17 -0.46 -1.63 -13.13
C LEU A 17 -1.80 -1.22 -12.52
N MET A 18 -2.07 0.08 -12.40
CA MET A 18 -3.34 0.59 -11.91
C MET A 18 -4.51 0.12 -12.78
N LYS A 19 -4.33 0.13 -14.09
CA LYS A 19 -5.33 -0.35 -15.04
C LYS A 19 -5.61 -1.84 -14.84
N ARG A 20 -4.58 -2.66 -14.68
CA ARG A 20 -4.73 -4.10 -14.42
C ARG A 20 -5.42 -4.38 -13.10
N LEU A 21 -5.24 -3.52 -12.09
CA LEU A 21 -5.88 -3.65 -10.79
C LEU A 21 -7.28 -3.02 -10.73
N GLY A 22 -7.74 -2.41 -11.80
CA GLY A 22 -9.07 -1.79 -11.85
C GLY A 22 -9.19 -0.50 -11.06
N ILE A 23 -8.08 0.17 -10.77
CA ILE A 23 -8.04 1.42 -10.01
C ILE A 23 -7.49 2.60 -10.82
N ASP A 24 -7.57 2.54 -12.12
CA ASP A 24 -7.10 3.60 -13.03
C ASP A 24 -7.91 4.91 -12.90
N HIS A 25 -9.09 4.86 -12.30
CA HIS A 25 -9.88 6.04 -11.95
C HIS A 25 -9.40 6.76 -10.68
N TRP A 26 -8.48 6.16 -9.93
CA TRP A 26 -7.90 6.78 -8.74
C TRP A 26 -6.82 7.79 -9.11
N LYS A 27 -6.70 8.85 -8.31
CA LYS A 27 -5.57 9.77 -8.35
C LYS A 27 -4.53 9.29 -7.34
N VAL A 28 -3.43 8.76 -7.84
CA VAL A 28 -2.34 8.26 -7.01
C VAL A 28 -1.12 9.16 -7.20
N MET A 29 -0.63 9.72 -6.08
CA MET A 29 0.60 10.49 -6.04
C MET A 29 1.69 9.67 -5.36
N VAL A 30 2.89 9.72 -5.91
CA VAL A 30 4.04 9.00 -5.35
C VAL A 30 5.12 9.99 -4.94
N SER A 31 5.61 9.86 -3.71
CA SER A 31 6.77 10.59 -3.22
C SER A 31 7.90 9.63 -2.83
N TYR A 32 9.10 10.17 -2.74
CA TYR A 32 10.32 9.40 -2.55
C TYR A 32 11.06 9.92 -1.33
N ASP A 33 10.77 9.34 -0.17
CA ASP A 33 11.31 9.77 1.11
C ASP A 33 12.47 8.85 1.52
N PRO A 34 13.68 9.38 1.75
CA PRO A 34 14.87 8.56 1.91
C PRO A 34 14.94 7.75 3.21
N GLU A 35 14.33 8.17 4.28
CA GLU A 35 14.42 7.44 5.56
C GLU A 35 13.07 7.32 6.23
N ARG A 36 12.51 6.12 6.21
CA ARG A 36 11.40 5.77 7.09
C ARG A 36 11.77 4.56 7.92
N ILE A 37 11.74 4.76 9.22
CA ILE A 37 11.96 3.71 10.21
C ILE A 37 10.63 3.48 10.91
N ASP A 38 10.17 2.23 10.95
CA ASP A 38 8.97 1.88 11.68
C ASP A 38 9.23 1.79 13.20
N GLY A 39 8.18 1.51 13.97
CA GLY A 39 8.26 1.42 15.44
C GLY A 39 9.19 0.35 15.98
N ASP A 40 9.55 -0.64 15.16
CA ASP A 40 10.46 -1.73 15.50
C ASP A 40 11.92 -1.43 15.08
N GLY A 41 12.20 -0.24 14.56
CA GLY A 41 13.50 0.15 14.07
C GLY A 41 13.86 -0.41 12.70
N GLN A 42 12.92 -1.05 12.03
CA GLN A 42 13.13 -1.56 10.66
C GLN A 42 12.82 -0.49 9.61
N ILE A 43 13.59 -0.51 8.53
CA ILE A 43 13.39 0.41 7.42
C ILE A 43 12.18 -0.04 6.60
N LYS A 44 11.20 0.82 6.47
CA LYS A 44 10.06 0.58 5.57
C LYS A 44 10.44 0.84 4.12
N HIS A 45 9.99 -0.02 3.23
CA HIS A 45 10.13 0.18 1.80
C HIS A 45 9.12 1.20 1.26
N GLY A 46 7.91 1.20 1.78
CA GLY A 46 6.86 2.09 1.35
C GLY A 46 5.70 2.19 2.32
N GLU A 47 4.81 3.12 2.03
CA GLU A 47 3.62 3.38 2.82
C GLU A 47 2.54 3.97 1.91
N CYS A 48 1.26 3.63 2.18
CA CYS A 48 0.12 4.15 1.43
C CYS A 48 -0.87 4.84 2.37
N THR A 49 -1.21 6.07 2.04
CA THR A 49 -2.29 6.82 2.69
C THR A 49 -3.44 6.98 1.71
N ARG A 50 -4.66 6.63 2.11
CA ARG A 50 -5.84 6.61 1.24
C ARG A 50 -6.90 7.59 1.72
N LEU A 51 -7.49 8.31 0.77
CA LEU A 51 -8.67 9.14 0.96
C LEU A 51 -9.79 8.54 0.12
N VAL A 52 -10.53 7.60 0.70
CA VAL A 52 -11.49 6.75 -0.01
C VAL A 52 -12.62 7.57 -0.66
N ASP A 53 -13.13 8.58 0.05
CA ASP A 53 -14.23 9.42 -0.44
C ASP A 53 -13.86 10.23 -1.70
N TYR A 54 -12.57 10.42 -1.94
CA TYR A 54 -12.06 11.21 -3.07
C TYR A 54 -11.36 10.36 -4.13
N ASN A 55 -11.33 9.04 -3.97
CA ASN A 55 -10.56 8.15 -4.83
C ASN A 55 -9.12 8.63 -5.02
N SER A 56 -8.50 9.02 -3.93
CA SER A 56 -7.15 9.58 -3.92
C SER A 56 -6.26 8.83 -2.95
N ALA A 57 -5.02 8.60 -3.34
CA ALA A 57 -4.03 7.95 -2.50
C ALA A 57 -2.65 8.58 -2.67
N HIS A 58 -1.86 8.51 -1.63
CA HIS A 58 -0.47 8.93 -1.63
C HIS A 58 0.41 7.75 -1.21
N ILE A 59 1.32 7.36 -2.11
CA ILE A 59 2.31 6.31 -1.85
C ILE A 59 3.65 6.98 -1.62
N SER A 60 4.28 6.66 -0.50
CA SER A 60 5.62 7.11 -0.17
C SER A 60 6.56 5.92 -0.27
N LEU A 61 7.61 6.03 -1.07
CA LEU A 61 8.63 4.98 -1.25
C LEU A 61 9.97 5.46 -0.68
N ASN A 62 10.72 4.53 -0.10
CA ASN A 62 12.07 4.79 0.36
C ASN A 62 13.09 4.25 -0.67
N PRO A 63 13.66 5.11 -1.53
CA PRO A 63 14.54 4.65 -2.60
C PRO A 63 15.77 3.88 -2.12
N GLU A 64 16.34 4.31 -1.01
CA GLU A 64 17.56 3.70 -0.46
C GLU A 64 17.37 2.27 0.04
N SER A 65 16.12 1.87 0.32
CA SER A 65 15.80 0.53 0.77
C SER A 65 15.77 -0.51 -0.35
N PHE A 66 15.80 -0.09 -1.63
CA PHE A 66 15.69 -0.99 -2.77
C PHE A 66 17.07 -1.33 -3.33
N GLU A 67 17.26 -2.60 -3.63
CA GLU A 67 18.48 -3.11 -4.27
C GLU A 67 18.32 -3.23 -5.79
N ASP A 68 17.11 -3.54 -6.26
CA ASP A 68 16.82 -3.85 -7.65
C ASP A 68 15.41 -3.43 -8.08
N GLU A 69 15.14 -3.48 -9.38
CA GLU A 69 13.85 -3.18 -9.97
C GLU A 69 12.72 -4.11 -9.48
N PRO A 70 12.91 -5.46 -9.40
CA PRO A 70 11.87 -6.33 -8.85
C PRO A 70 11.41 -5.95 -7.45
N GLY A 71 12.31 -5.47 -6.60
CA GLY A 71 11.99 -4.99 -5.26
C GLY A 71 11.08 -3.75 -5.29
N VAL A 72 11.38 -2.81 -6.18
CA VAL A 72 10.54 -1.61 -6.38
C VAL A 72 9.15 -2.00 -6.84
N LEU A 73 9.05 -2.88 -7.83
CA LEU A 73 7.76 -3.32 -8.38
C LEU A 73 6.93 -4.09 -7.35
N LYS A 74 7.57 -4.93 -6.56
CA LYS A 74 6.91 -5.65 -5.48
C LYS A 74 6.28 -4.70 -4.47
N THR A 75 7.02 -3.70 -4.04
CA THR A 75 6.52 -2.71 -3.08
C THR A 75 5.42 -1.84 -3.68
N LEU A 76 5.59 -1.40 -4.92
CA LEU A 76 4.56 -0.63 -5.60
C LEU A 76 3.24 -1.41 -5.70
N ARG A 77 3.29 -2.68 -6.09
CA ARG A 77 2.10 -3.54 -6.11
C ARG A 77 1.47 -3.68 -4.73
N HIS A 78 2.29 -3.90 -3.72
CA HIS A 78 1.82 -4.01 -2.33
C HIS A 78 1.02 -2.78 -1.92
N GLU A 79 1.56 -1.60 -2.15
CA GLU A 79 0.89 -0.35 -1.78
C GLU A 79 -0.38 -0.10 -2.62
N LEU A 80 -0.36 -0.46 -3.90
CA LEU A 80 -1.55 -0.35 -4.75
C LEU A 80 -2.66 -1.33 -4.34
N PHE A 81 -2.33 -2.50 -3.80
CA PHE A 81 -3.34 -3.40 -3.26
C PHE A 81 -4.03 -2.82 -2.02
N HIS A 82 -3.35 -2.00 -1.23
CA HIS A 82 -4.03 -1.24 -0.17
C HIS A 82 -5.09 -0.30 -0.74
N VAL A 83 -4.84 0.29 -1.92
CA VAL A 83 -5.84 1.10 -2.63
C VAL A 83 -7.03 0.24 -3.06
N VAL A 84 -6.78 -0.94 -3.62
CA VAL A 84 -7.83 -1.89 -4.01
C VAL A 84 -8.73 -2.25 -2.83
N LEU A 85 -8.14 -2.43 -1.64
CA LEU A 85 -8.86 -2.81 -0.42
C LEU A 85 -9.42 -1.62 0.35
N SER A 86 -9.20 -0.40 -0.14
CA SER A 86 -9.59 0.82 0.57
C SER A 86 -11.07 0.94 0.95
N PRO A 87 -12.05 0.35 0.23
CA PRO A 87 -13.45 0.38 0.69
C PRO A 87 -13.64 -0.21 2.08
N PHE A 88 -12.79 -1.14 2.50
CA PHE A 88 -12.84 -1.70 3.86
C PHE A 88 -12.37 -0.71 4.93
N ASP A 89 -11.65 0.34 4.56
CA ASP A 89 -11.24 1.41 5.49
C ASP A 89 -12.48 2.16 6.02
N LEU A 90 -13.54 2.28 5.23
CA LEU A 90 -14.80 2.88 5.66
C LEU A 90 -15.46 2.07 6.76
N TYR A 91 -15.42 0.76 6.66
CA TYR A 91 -15.93 -0.13 7.70
C TYR A 91 -15.14 0.06 9.00
N SER A 92 -13.83 0.04 8.92
CA SER A 92 -12.94 0.25 10.08
C SER A 92 -13.21 1.59 10.76
N SER A 93 -13.31 2.67 9.98
CA SER A 93 -13.62 4.02 10.49
C SER A 93 -14.96 4.08 11.20
N THR A 94 -15.98 3.37 10.68
CA THR A 94 -17.30 3.30 11.27
C THR A 94 -17.26 2.57 12.61
N VAL A 95 -16.54 1.47 12.70
CA VAL A 95 -16.33 0.74 13.96
C VAL A 95 -15.62 1.61 14.98
N ASP A 96 -14.58 2.32 14.58
CA ASP A 96 -13.84 3.22 15.47
C ASP A 96 -14.71 4.33 16.03
N ARG A 97 -15.62 4.90 15.23
CA ARG A 97 -16.57 5.91 15.71
C ARG A 97 -17.61 5.35 16.67
N ALA A 98 -18.02 4.10 16.45
CA ALA A 98 -18.99 3.42 17.32
C ALA A 98 -18.40 3.08 18.69
N LEU A 99 -17.07 2.94 18.77
CA LEU A 99 -16.33 2.72 20.01
C LEU A 99 -15.82 4.07 20.55
N ASP A 100 -16.65 4.78 21.27
CA ASP A 100 -16.48 6.18 21.68
C ASP A 100 -15.20 6.51 22.47
N SER A 101 -14.49 5.52 22.99
CA SER A 101 -13.30 5.79 23.79
C SER A 101 -12.21 4.76 23.49
N PRO A 102 -10.93 5.19 23.55
CA PRO A 102 -9.83 4.26 23.49
C PRO A 102 -9.92 3.26 24.65
N GLY A 103 -9.64 2.00 24.38
CA GLY A 103 -9.67 0.94 25.39
C GLY A 103 -9.19 -0.37 24.81
N PRO A 104 -9.14 -1.45 25.64
CA PRO A 104 -8.60 -2.74 25.22
C PRO A 104 -9.31 -3.33 24.00
N VAL A 105 -10.62 -3.17 23.90
CA VAL A 105 -11.41 -3.69 22.77
C VAL A 105 -11.03 -2.99 21.48
N ARG A 106 -10.91 -1.66 21.49
CA ARG A 106 -10.50 -0.88 20.33
C ARG A 106 -9.10 -1.24 19.89
N GLU A 107 -8.16 -1.37 20.82
CA GLU A 107 -6.78 -1.76 20.50
C GLU A 107 -6.72 -3.14 19.85
N ILE A 108 -7.49 -4.11 20.35
CA ILE A 108 -7.56 -5.45 19.76
C ILE A 108 -8.14 -5.39 18.36
N LEU A 109 -9.23 -4.65 18.13
CA LEU A 109 -9.87 -4.51 16.83
C LEU A 109 -8.93 -3.84 15.81
N ASP A 110 -8.25 -2.78 16.21
CA ASP A 110 -7.29 -2.09 15.35
C ASP A 110 -6.14 -3.03 14.93
N ARG A 111 -5.63 -3.81 15.87
CA ARG A 111 -4.55 -4.77 15.63
C ARG A 111 -5.00 -5.88 14.68
N VAL A 112 -6.17 -6.46 14.91
CA VAL A 112 -6.74 -7.52 14.05
C VAL A 112 -7.02 -6.98 12.66
N TRP A 113 -7.56 -5.77 12.56
CA TRP A 113 -7.83 -5.12 11.28
C TRP A 113 -6.54 -4.94 10.46
N THR A 114 -5.52 -4.33 11.06
CA THR A 114 -4.23 -4.10 10.41
C THR A 114 -3.61 -5.40 9.92
N HIS A 115 -3.57 -6.42 10.79
CA HIS A 115 -3.01 -7.73 10.44
C HIS A 115 -3.80 -8.39 9.30
N SER A 116 -5.13 -8.32 9.35
CA SER A 116 -6.00 -8.91 8.31
C SER A 116 -5.83 -8.22 6.96
N CYS A 117 -5.70 -6.90 6.95
CA CYS A 117 -5.45 -6.15 5.72
C CYS A 117 -4.10 -6.50 5.10
N GLU A 118 -3.04 -6.56 5.89
CA GLU A 118 -1.71 -6.94 5.41
C GLU A 118 -1.70 -8.35 4.84
N LYS A 119 -2.36 -9.29 5.51
CA LYS A 119 -2.47 -10.67 5.04
C LYS A 119 -3.26 -10.78 3.74
N ALA A 120 -4.35 -10.03 3.62
CA ALA A 120 -5.14 -9.96 2.38
C ALA A 120 -4.32 -9.40 1.21
N VAL A 121 -3.56 -8.33 1.45
CA VAL A 121 -2.66 -7.75 0.44
C VAL A 121 -1.64 -8.77 -0.04
N ILE A 122 -0.98 -9.46 0.87
CA ILE A 122 0.02 -10.49 0.53
C ILE A 122 -0.60 -11.61 -0.32
N ASN A 123 -1.79 -12.07 0.04
CA ASN A 123 -2.48 -13.12 -0.71
C ASN A 123 -2.88 -12.65 -2.11
N LEU A 124 -3.37 -11.42 -2.25
CA LEU A 124 -3.72 -10.82 -3.54
C LEU A 124 -2.48 -10.64 -4.43
N GLU A 125 -1.36 -10.23 -3.87
CA GLU A 125 -0.10 -10.12 -4.60
C GLU A 125 0.32 -11.46 -5.20
N ARG A 126 0.23 -12.54 -4.42
CA ARG A 126 0.57 -13.89 -4.88
C ARG A 126 -0.34 -14.33 -6.02
N MET A 127 -1.65 -14.10 -5.89
CA MET A 127 -2.61 -14.40 -6.95
C MET A 127 -2.29 -13.62 -8.23
N PHE A 128 -2.03 -12.33 -8.10
CA PHE A 128 -1.72 -11.45 -9.21
C PHE A 128 -0.46 -11.89 -9.97
N VAL A 129 0.59 -12.22 -9.25
CA VAL A 129 1.85 -12.71 -9.84
C VAL A 129 1.62 -14.03 -10.56
N ASN A 130 0.90 -14.97 -9.95
CA ASN A 130 0.59 -16.27 -10.56
C ASN A 130 -0.24 -16.12 -11.83
N MET A 131 -1.23 -15.24 -11.85
CA MET A 131 -2.03 -14.94 -13.04
C MET A 131 -1.18 -14.35 -14.17
N SER A 132 -0.21 -13.51 -13.84
CA SER A 132 0.69 -12.91 -14.82
C SER A 132 1.59 -13.93 -15.51
N TYR A 133 1.89 -15.05 -14.86
CA TYR A 133 2.68 -16.14 -15.43
C TYR A 133 1.84 -17.15 -16.22
N ALA A 134 0.52 -17.13 -16.06
CA ALA A 134 -0.39 -18.03 -16.76
C ALA A 134 -0.77 -17.57 -18.17
N ASP A 135 -0.52 -16.30 -18.46
CA ASP A 135 -0.72 -15.69 -19.77
C ASP A 135 0.57 -15.79 -20.60
#